data_f1de4988871baa80a5e8bcfaa59de94b
#
_entry.id   f1de4988871baa80a5e8bcfaa59de94b
#
_cell.length_a   1.000
_cell.length_b   1.000
_cell.length_c   1.000
_cell.angle_alpha   90.00
_cell.angle_beta   90.00
_cell.angle_gamma   90.00
#
_symmetry.space_group_name_H-M   'P 1'
#
loop_
_entity.id
_entity.type
_entity.pdbx_description
1 polymer ?
#
loop_
_entity_poly.entity_id
_entity_poly.type
_entity_poly.pdbx_seq_one_letter_code
_entity_poly.pdbx_strand_id
1 'polypeptide(L)'
;MLPFQRQPIAAALTLMLLSGAIPAAAEEDAVTRGEYLVHAGGCFSCHTVAGGEKLAGGRALATPFGTFYSPNITPDPQTGIGRWTDAQFLRALREGVRPDGANYFPVFPYPSFTGITDRDALAIKAYLFSLPSVHRENRPHDVPFPFSWRFLQTGWKLLFFTPGPVQPAPDRSVAYNRGAYLVTALAHCGECHTPRNFLGAAQSGQRLAGTLDGPDGQLVPNITPDPGTGIGKWEKEDVVELLRTGTTPEQSKVKGAMRETIDDGLKYLSDSDLEAIADYLFAQPPIVHDVTRKR
;
A
#
# COMPACT_ATOMS: atom_id res chain seq x y z
N MET A 1 -67.05 -57.73 -32.45
CA MET A 1 -65.59 -57.55 -32.68
C MET A 1 -65.26 -56.04 -32.39
N LEU A 2 -64.65 -55.81 -31.22
CA LEU A 2 -64.21 -54.46 -30.79
C LEU A 2 -62.70 -54.40 -30.90
N PRO A 3 -62.05 -53.38 -31.39
CA PRO A 3 -60.60 -53.28 -31.50
C PRO A 3 -59.95 -52.86 -30.20
N PHE A 4 -58.89 -53.55 -29.86
CA PHE A 4 -57.99 -53.28 -28.72
C PHE A 4 -57.13 -52.05 -28.99
N GLN A 5 -57.32 -50.96 -28.25
CA GLN A 5 -56.42 -49.82 -28.25
C GLN A 5 -55.22 -50.07 -27.32
N ARG A 6 -54.03 -50.09 -27.88
CA ARG A 6 -52.76 -50.13 -27.12
C ARG A 6 -52.35 -48.69 -26.77
N GLN A 7 -52.29 -48.38 -25.47
CA GLN A 7 -51.70 -47.15 -24.97
C GLN A 7 -50.14 -47.27 -24.90
N PRO A 8 -49.39 -46.24 -25.28
CA PRO A 8 -47.94 -46.23 -25.08
C PRO A 8 -47.59 -45.81 -23.65
N ILE A 9 -46.74 -46.59 -22.99
CA ILE A 9 -46.14 -46.28 -21.69
C ILE A 9 -45.02 -45.27 -21.94
N ALA A 10 -45.20 -44.02 -21.57
CA ALA A 10 -44.15 -43.00 -21.54
C ALA A 10 -43.28 -43.18 -20.28
N ALA A 11 -42.05 -43.67 -20.45
CA ALA A 11 -41.06 -43.71 -19.38
C ALA A 11 -40.49 -42.30 -19.17
N ALA A 12 -40.85 -41.64 -18.07
CA ALA A 12 -40.26 -40.37 -17.65
C ALA A 12 -38.88 -40.67 -17.03
N LEU A 13 -37.82 -40.28 -17.73
CA LEU A 13 -36.45 -40.26 -17.23
C LEU A 13 -36.24 -39.01 -16.36
N THR A 14 -36.30 -39.17 -15.04
CA THR A 14 -36.01 -38.10 -14.09
C THR A 14 -34.49 -37.90 -13.98
N LEU A 15 -33.94 -36.89 -14.64
CA LEU A 15 -32.54 -36.51 -14.54
C LEU A 15 -32.36 -35.77 -13.21
N MET A 16 -31.80 -36.39 -12.18
CA MET A 16 -31.35 -35.75 -10.96
C MET A 16 -30.08 -34.97 -11.25
N LEU A 17 -30.21 -33.65 -11.41
CA LEU A 17 -29.10 -32.72 -11.39
C LEU A 17 -28.57 -32.63 -9.95
N LEU A 18 -27.50 -33.32 -9.64
CA LEU A 18 -26.69 -33.08 -8.43
C LEU A 18 -26.00 -31.74 -8.58
N SER A 19 -26.66 -30.66 -8.10
CA SER A 19 -26.04 -29.36 -7.88
C SER A 19 -25.05 -29.52 -6.71
N GLY A 20 -23.80 -29.85 -7.00
CA GLY A 20 -22.71 -29.74 -6.06
C GLY A 20 -22.54 -28.26 -5.71
N ALA A 21 -23.02 -27.84 -4.54
CA ALA A 21 -22.69 -26.54 -3.97
C ALA A 21 -21.18 -26.54 -3.71
N ILE A 22 -20.41 -25.81 -4.53
CA ILE A 22 -19.03 -25.44 -4.21
C ILE A 22 -19.15 -24.62 -2.91
N PRO A 23 -18.48 -25.00 -1.80
CA PRO A 23 -18.50 -24.16 -0.60
C PRO A 23 -17.92 -22.80 -1.01
N ALA A 24 -18.74 -21.75 -0.95
CA ALA A 24 -18.26 -20.39 -1.02
C ALA A 24 -17.23 -20.26 0.12
N ALA A 25 -15.96 -20.01 -0.22
CA ALA A 25 -14.99 -19.60 0.79
C ALA A 25 -15.63 -18.44 1.56
N ALA A 26 -15.70 -18.60 2.90
CA ALA A 26 -16.28 -17.58 3.75
C ALA A 26 -15.61 -16.24 3.38
N GLU A 27 -16.40 -15.26 2.96
CA GLU A 27 -15.88 -13.94 2.64
C GLU A 27 -15.25 -13.38 3.91
N GLU A 28 -13.95 -13.09 3.85
CA GLU A 28 -13.21 -12.52 4.96
C GLU A 28 -13.93 -11.24 5.40
N ASP A 29 -14.19 -11.10 6.69
CA ASP A 29 -14.81 -9.91 7.26
C ASP A 29 -14.01 -8.64 6.87
N ALA A 30 -14.71 -7.61 6.40
CA ALA A 30 -14.10 -6.39 5.91
C ALA A 30 -13.22 -5.69 6.96
N VAL A 31 -13.56 -5.81 8.25
CA VAL A 31 -12.77 -5.23 9.34
C VAL A 31 -11.45 -6.00 9.52
N THR A 32 -11.50 -7.33 9.57
CA THR A 32 -10.31 -8.19 9.68
C THR A 32 -9.36 -7.98 8.49
N ARG A 33 -9.91 -7.96 7.28
CA ARG A 33 -9.15 -7.62 6.08
C ARG A 33 -8.56 -6.23 6.16
N GLY A 34 -9.34 -5.26 6.62
CA GLY A 34 -8.93 -3.86 6.77
C GLY A 34 -7.77 -3.70 7.76
N GLU A 35 -7.78 -4.41 8.88
CA GLU A 35 -6.68 -4.43 9.84
C GLU A 35 -5.38 -4.88 9.19
N TYR A 36 -5.41 -6.01 8.49
CA TYR A 36 -4.28 -6.54 7.74
C TYR A 36 -3.72 -5.51 6.74
N LEU A 37 -4.61 -4.85 5.99
CA LEU A 37 -4.23 -3.87 4.98
C LEU A 37 -3.70 -2.56 5.58
N VAL A 38 -4.21 -2.13 6.74
CA VAL A 38 -3.72 -0.95 7.47
C VAL A 38 -2.28 -1.18 7.97
N HIS A 39 -1.98 -2.40 8.46
CA HIS A 39 -0.62 -2.79 8.77
C HIS A 39 0.26 -2.80 7.52
N ALA A 40 -0.14 -3.53 6.48
CA ALA A 40 0.61 -3.63 5.23
C ALA A 40 0.87 -2.25 4.57
N GLY A 41 -0.10 -1.33 4.67
CA GLY A 41 -0.03 0.03 4.14
C GLY A 41 0.74 1.02 5.02
N GLY A 42 1.30 0.59 6.16
CA GLY A 42 2.12 1.43 7.04
C GLY A 42 1.37 2.62 7.67
N CYS A 43 0.04 2.55 7.79
CA CYS A 43 -0.76 3.67 8.28
C CYS A 43 -0.36 4.10 9.70
N PHE A 44 -0.03 3.13 10.57
CA PHE A 44 0.40 3.40 11.94
C PHE A 44 1.69 4.21 12.00
N SER A 45 2.68 3.88 11.17
CA SER A 45 3.99 4.54 11.17
C SER A 45 3.89 6.04 10.89
N CYS A 46 2.99 6.44 9.97
CA CYS A 46 2.79 7.85 9.65
C CYS A 46 1.77 8.55 10.54
N HIS A 47 0.68 7.86 10.93
CA HIS A 47 -0.43 8.49 11.64
C HIS A 47 -0.41 8.32 13.16
N THR A 48 0.71 7.86 13.72
CA THR A 48 0.90 7.76 15.18
C THR A 48 2.17 8.49 15.60
N VAL A 49 2.06 9.44 16.50
CA VAL A 49 3.23 10.09 17.10
C VAL A 49 3.74 9.24 18.27
N ALA A 50 5.05 9.21 18.48
CA ALA A 50 5.65 8.44 19.56
C ALA A 50 4.98 8.74 20.92
N GLY A 51 4.51 7.69 21.60
CA GLY A 51 3.78 7.80 22.88
C GLY A 51 2.38 8.39 22.80
N GLY A 52 1.87 8.66 21.59
CA GLY A 52 0.51 9.16 21.38
C GLY A 52 -0.50 8.07 21.05
N GLU A 53 -1.76 8.50 20.91
CA GLU A 53 -2.86 7.64 20.52
C GLU A 53 -2.69 7.15 19.07
N LYS A 54 -2.96 5.86 18.85
CA LYS A 54 -2.83 5.23 17.52
C LYS A 54 -3.73 5.93 16.50
N LEU A 55 -3.16 6.21 15.32
CA LEU A 55 -3.83 6.80 14.16
C LEU A 55 -4.44 8.19 14.40
N ALA A 56 -4.15 8.83 15.54
CA ALA A 56 -4.61 10.18 15.86
C ALA A 56 -3.75 11.27 15.18
N GLY A 57 -2.77 10.92 14.37
CA GLY A 57 -1.95 11.85 13.60
C GLY A 57 -0.93 12.64 14.42
N GLY A 58 -0.48 13.76 13.88
CA GLY A 58 0.44 14.70 14.53
C GLY A 58 1.93 14.41 14.33
N ARG A 59 2.30 13.32 13.63
CA ARG A 59 3.70 13.04 13.30
C ARG A 59 4.23 14.08 12.31
N ALA A 60 5.38 14.64 12.62
CA ALA A 60 6.11 15.52 11.71
C ALA A 60 6.86 14.69 10.66
N LEU A 61 6.72 15.09 9.41
CA LEU A 61 7.37 14.50 8.25
C LEU A 61 8.19 15.59 7.57
N ALA A 62 9.50 15.62 7.86
CA ALA A 62 10.41 16.58 7.29
C ALA A 62 10.72 16.25 5.82
N THR A 63 10.65 17.26 4.96
CA THR A 63 10.95 17.16 3.53
C THR A 63 11.76 18.36 3.05
N PRO A 64 12.38 18.33 1.88
CA PRO A 64 13.03 19.50 1.28
C PRO A 64 12.07 20.69 1.02
N PHE A 65 10.75 20.43 1.03
CA PHE A 65 9.71 21.46 0.79
C PHE A 65 9.12 22.04 2.08
N GLY A 66 9.52 21.56 3.25
CA GLY A 66 8.98 21.93 4.54
C GLY A 66 8.50 20.73 5.36
N THR A 67 7.92 20.99 6.51
CA THR A 67 7.42 19.95 7.42
C THR A 67 5.92 19.76 7.26
N PHE A 68 5.54 18.52 6.96
CA PHE A 68 4.14 18.10 6.93
C PHE A 68 3.77 17.40 8.23
N TYR A 69 2.52 17.51 8.64
CA TYR A 69 2.01 16.83 9.83
C TYR A 69 0.92 15.87 9.41
N SER A 70 1.03 14.59 9.81
CA SER A 70 0.01 13.59 9.51
C SER A 70 -1.32 13.95 10.20
N PRO A 71 -2.46 13.84 9.51
CA PRO A 71 -3.75 14.11 10.11
C PRO A 71 -4.23 12.96 10.99
N ASN A 72 -5.21 13.25 11.85
CA ASN A 72 -6.02 12.28 12.56
C ASN A 72 -6.87 11.49 11.55
N ILE A 73 -6.73 10.16 11.53
CA ILE A 73 -7.50 9.25 10.69
C ILE A 73 -8.38 8.30 11.50
N THR A 74 -8.57 8.59 12.81
CA THR A 74 -9.58 7.91 13.62
C THR A 74 -11.00 8.32 13.21
N PRO A 75 -12.06 7.58 13.59
CA PRO A 75 -13.43 7.92 13.24
C PRO A 75 -14.01 9.08 14.06
N ASP A 76 -13.15 10.01 14.52
CA ASP A 76 -13.62 11.24 15.15
C ASP A 76 -14.35 12.13 14.13
N PRO A 77 -15.60 12.56 14.42
CA PRO A 77 -16.39 13.31 13.45
C PRO A 77 -15.97 14.78 13.28
N GLN A 78 -15.11 15.30 14.14
CA GLN A 78 -14.69 16.71 14.11
C GLN A 78 -13.26 16.87 13.60
N THR A 79 -12.35 16.07 14.11
CA THR A 79 -10.91 16.18 13.81
C THR A 79 -10.35 15.05 12.97
N GLY A 80 -11.10 13.94 12.86
CA GLY A 80 -10.73 12.75 12.09
C GLY A 80 -11.53 12.56 10.80
N ILE A 81 -11.72 11.32 10.40
CA ILE A 81 -12.41 10.94 9.15
C ILE A 81 -13.85 10.45 9.38
N GLY A 82 -14.41 10.56 10.59
CA GLY A 82 -15.69 9.95 10.98
C GLY A 82 -16.92 10.41 10.18
N ARG A 83 -16.82 11.54 9.46
CA ARG A 83 -17.90 12.03 8.56
C ARG A 83 -17.67 11.71 7.09
N TRP A 84 -16.59 11.01 6.75
CA TRP A 84 -16.27 10.76 5.34
C TRP A 84 -17.14 9.67 4.75
N THR A 85 -17.72 9.96 3.59
CA THR A 85 -18.39 8.94 2.78
C THR A 85 -17.35 7.99 2.16
N ASP A 86 -17.80 6.84 1.65
CA ASP A 86 -16.94 5.91 0.91
C ASP A 86 -16.30 6.59 -0.31
N ALA A 87 -17.08 7.35 -1.05
CA ALA A 87 -16.57 8.09 -2.22
C ALA A 87 -15.50 9.11 -1.85
N GLN A 88 -15.64 9.82 -0.72
CA GLN A 88 -14.62 10.77 -0.24
C GLN A 88 -13.35 10.06 0.20
N PHE A 89 -13.47 8.91 0.88
CA PHE A 89 -12.32 8.10 1.29
C PHE A 89 -11.56 7.53 0.09
N LEU A 90 -12.27 6.92 -0.86
CA LEU A 90 -11.69 6.42 -2.10
C LEU A 90 -10.98 7.53 -2.87
N ARG A 91 -11.63 8.69 -3.02
CA ARG A 91 -11.06 9.83 -3.74
C ARG A 91 -9.81 10.38 -3.04
N ALA A 92 -9.81 10.43 -1.71
CA ALA A 92 -8.64 10.87 -0.94
C ALA A 92 -7.46 9.91 -1.14
N LEU A 93 -7.70 8.61 -0.98
CA LEU A 93 -6.67 7.59 -1.05
C LEU A 93 -6.12 7.41 -2.46
N ARG A 94 -6.99 7.40 -3.48
CA ARG A 94 -6.62 7.05 -4.86
C ARG A 94 -6.32 8.23 -5.77
N GLU A 95 -6.93 9.37 -5.51
CA GLU A 95 -6.73 10.56 -6.34
C GLU A 95 -5.95 11.66 -5.61
N GLY A 96 -5.75 11.53 -4.30
CA GLY A 96 -5.11 12.55 -3.50
C GLY A 96 -5.93 13.85 -3.46
N VAL A 97 -7.26 13.74 -3.33
CA VAL A 97 -8.19 14.88 -3.26
C VAL A 97 -8.98 14.83 -1.96
N ARG A 98 -8.96 15.92 -1.22
CA ARG A 98 -9.66 16.10 0.06
C ARG A 98 -11.18 16.19 -0.13
N PRO A 99 -11.99 15.97 0.93
CA PRO A 99 -13.44 16.18 0.87
C PRO A 99 -13.86 17.60 0.44
N ASP A 100 -13.05 18.61 0.75
CA ASP A 100 -13.27 20.02 0.35
C ASP A 100 -12.83 20.31 -1.11
N GLY A 101 -12.35 19.31 -1.84
CA GLY A 101 -11.90 19.43 -3.23
C GLY A 101 -10.43 19.85 -3.41
N ALA A 102 -9.72 20.22 -2.34
CA ALA A 102 -8.32 20.60 -2.43
C ALA A 102 -7.42 19.35 -2.64
N ASN A 103 -6.30 19.54 -3.33
CA ASN A 103 -5.32 18.47 -3.51
C ASN A 103 -4.54 18.19 -2.21
N TYR A 104 -4.23 16.92 -1.95
CA TYR A 104 -3.18 16.56 -1.01
C TYR A 104 -1.79 16.82 -1.62
N PHE A 105 -0.81 17.00 -0.75
CA PHE A 105 0.60 16.96 -1.13
C PHE A 105 1.06 15.51 -1.28
N PRO A 106 2.01 15.18 -2.19
CA PRO A 106 2.44 13.81 -2.45
C PRO A 106 3.31 13.19 -1.34
N VAL A 107 3.48 13.87 -0.20
CA VAL A 107 3.95 13.26 1.05
C VAL A 107 2.92 12.26 1.60
N PHE A 108 1.63 12.46 1.29
CA PHE A 108 0.64 11.40 1.37
C PHE A 108 0.77 10.53 0.09
N PRO A 109 1.12 9.25 0.19
CA PRO A 109 1.54 8.44 -0.95
C PRO A 109 0.38 8.00 -1.86
N TYR A 110 -0.56 8.93 -2.17
CA TYR A 110 -1.64 8.64 -3.12
C TYR A 110 -1.13 8.24 -4.52
N PRO A 111 0.09 8.65 -4.95
CA PRO A 111 0.62 8.13 -6.22
C PRO A 111 0.84 6.63 -6.24
N SER A 112 1.08 6.02 -5.08
CA SER A 112 1.14 4.57 -4.90
C SER A 112 -0.24 4.01 -4.57
N PHE A 113 -0.97 4.62 -3.63
CA PHE A 113 -2.29 4.14 -3.19
C PHE A 113 -3.36 4.16 -4.28
N THR A 114 -3.18 4.92 -5.36
CA THR A 114 -4.06 4.82 -6.54
C THR A 114 -4.13 3.39 -7.09
N GLY A 115 -3.08 2.59 -6.88
CA GLY A 115 -2.99 1.19 -7.25
C GLY A 115 -3.87 0.23 -6.44
N ILE A 116 -4.36 0.65 -5.26
CA ILE A 116 -5.18 -0.18 -4.38
C ILE A 116 -6.58 -0.39 -4.99
N THR A 117 -7.13 -1.61 -4.85
CA THR A 117 -8.51 -1.90 -5.30
C THR A 117 -9.55 -1.18 -4.43
N ASP A 118 -10.75 -0.93 -4.97
CA ASP A 118 -11.84 -0.32 -4.20
C ASP A 118 -12.23 -1.20 -3.00
N ARG A 119 -12.26 -2.54 -3.20
CA ARG A 119 -12.52 -3.51 -2.12
C ARG A 119 -11.54 -3.34 -0.97
N ASP A 120 -10.25 -3.24 -1.25
CA ASP A 120 -9.22 -3.11 -0.22
C ASP A 120 -9.26 -1.74 0.45
N ALA A 121 -9.46 -0.67 -0.31
CA ALA A 121 -9.61 0.67 0.23
C ALA A 121 -10.83 0.77 1.17
N LEU A 122 -11.96 0.16 0.81
CA LEU A 122 -13.16 0.13 1.67
C LEU A 122 -12.98 -0.77 2.89
N ALA A 123 -12.23 -1.86 2.78
CA ALA A 123 -11.86 -2.68 3.94
C ALA A 123 -10.96 -1.89 4.92
N ILE A 124 -9.97 -1.15 4.41
CA ILE A 124 -9.17 -0.21 5.23
C ILE A 124 -10.09 0.77 5.97
N LYS A 125 -11.04 1.40 5.26
CA LYS A 125 -12.02 2.30 5.89
C LYS A 125 -12.84 1.59 6.96
N ALA A 126 -13.34 0.38 6.70
CA ALA A 126 -14.14 -0.38 7.65
C ALA A 126 -13.37 -0.62 8.97
N TYR A 127 -12.10 -1.00 8.88
CA TYR A 127 -11.25 -1.14 10.07
C TYR A 127 -11.03 0.19 10.78
N LEU A 128 -10.67 1.27 10.08
CA LEU A 128 -10.47 2.58 10.70
C LEU A 128 -11.74 3.07 11.42
N PHE A 129 -12.91 2.77 10.89
CA PHE A 129 -14.20 3.14 11.48
C PHE A 129 -14.63 2.23 12.64
N SER A 130 -14.03 1.05 12.81
CA SER A 130 -14.24 0.18 13.96
C SER A 130 -13.41 0.57 15.19
N LEU A 131 -12.42 1.45 15.01
CA LEU A 131 -11.52 1.88 16.07
C LEU A 131 -12.17 2.93 16.99
N PRO A 132 -11.67 3.09 18.24
CA PRO A 132 -12.07 4.19 19.09
C PRO A 132 -11.84 5.56 18.43
N SER A 133 -12.80 6.45 18.58
CA SER A 133 -12.67 7.85 18.19
C SER A 133 -11.71 8.59 19.12
N VAL A 134 -10.74 9.30 18.55
CA VAL A 134 -9.81 10.13 19.30
C VAL A 134 -9.95 11.57 18.84
N HIS A 135 -10.37 12.46 19.73
CA HIS A 135 -10.43 13.89 19.43
C HIS A 135 -9.04 14.51 19.53
N ARG A 136 -8.45 14.88 18.39
CA ARG A 136 -7.16 15.55 18.30
C ARG A 136 -7.12 16.50 17.10
N GLU A 137 -6.93 17.77 17.36
CA GLU A 137 -6.81 18.79 16.33
C GLU A 137 -5.62 18.55 15.38
N ASN A 138 -5.88 18.71 14.09
CA ASN A 138 -4.86 18.57 13.06
C ASN A 138 -3.96 19.80 13.03
N ARG A 139 -2.66 19.58 13.11
CA ARG A 139 -1.68 20.65 13.01
C ARG A 139 -1.54 21.13 11.56
N PRO A 140 -1.55 22.45 11.28
CA PRO A 140 -1.20 22.99 9.97
C PRO A 140 0.21 22.60 9.56
N HIS A 141 0.41 22.38 8.24
CA HIS A 141 1.74 22.12 7.70
C HIS A 141 2.61 23.37 7.78
N ASP A 142 3.89 23.17 8.08
CA ASP A 142 4.93 24.19 8.05
C ASP A 142 5.67 24.10 6.69
N VAL A 143 5.03 24.66 5.67
CA VAL A 143 5.50 24.62 4.27
C VAL A 143 5.55 26.06 3.74
N PRO A 144 6.74 26.55 3.33
CA PRO A 144 6.88 27.92 2.86
C PRO A 144 6.19 28.17 1.51
N PHE A 145 5.85 29.44 1.27
CA PHE A 145 5.45 29.89 -0.07
C PHE A 145 6.60 29.67 -1.08
N PRO A 146 6.33 29.25 -2.33
CA PRO A 146 5.02 28.98 -2.93
C PRO A 146 4.52 27.55 -2.73
N PHE A 147 5.29 26.66 -2.10
CA PHE A 147 4.98 25.22 -1.97
C PHE A 147 3.74 24.95 -1.12
N SER A 148 3.33 25.90 -0.25
CA SER A 148 2.08 25.82 0.52
C SER A 148 0.80 25.92 -0.33
N TRP A 149 0.89 26.41 -1.57
CA TRP A 149 -0.26 26.54 -2.46
C TRP A 149 -0.70 25.21 -3.06
N ARG A 150 -1.80 24.67 -2.52
CA ARG A 150 -2.32 23.34 -2.94
C ARG A 150 -2.74 23.26 -4.40
N PHE A 151 -3.10 24.38 -5.04
CA PHE A 151 -3.45 24.36 -6.46
C PHE A 151 -2.26 23.99 -7.37
N LEU A 152 -1.02 24.24 -6.94
CA LEU A 152 0.18 23.84 -7.67
C LEU A 152 0.26 22.31 -7.82
N GLN A 153 -0.38 21.59 -6.91
CA GLN A 153 -0.46 20.12 -7.00
C GLN A 153 -1.26 19.65 -8.21
N THR A 154 -2.13 20.49 -8.80
CA THR A 154 -2.79 20.15 -10.07
C THR A 154 -1.78 20.03 -11.21
N GLY A 155 -0.86 20.98 -11.33
CA GLY A 155 0.22 20.92 -12.31
C GLY A 155 1.18 19.75 -12.04
N TRP A 156 1.52 19.52 -10.78
CA TRP A 156 2.35 18.38 -10.38
C TRP A 156 1.70 17.04 -10.77
N LYS A 157 0.40 16.87 -10.51
CA LYS A 157 -0.34 15.66 -10.89
C LYS A 157 -0.37 15.46 -12.41
N LEU A 158 -0.56 16.51 -13.19
CA LEU A 158 -0.54 16.41 -14.66
C LEU A 158 0.80 15.89 -15.19
N LEU A 159 1.91 16.20 -14.52
CA LEU A 159 3.25 15.80 -14.94
C LEU A 159 3.69 14.42 -14.41
N PHE A 160 3.25 14.04 -13.20
CA PHE A 160 3.88 12.95 -12.47
C PHE A 160 2.90 11.92 -11.90
N PHE A 161 1.60 12.10 -12.07
CA PHE A 161 0.60 11.21 -11.50
C PHE A 161 -0.25 10.55 -12.58
N THR A 162 -0.26 9.23 -12.58
CA THR A 162 -1.16 8.42 -13.42
C THR A 162 -2.11 7.66 -12.50
N PRO A 163 -3.39 8.00 -12.45
CA PRO A 163 -4.36 7.32 -11.60
C PRO A 163 -4.74 5.94 -12.15
N GLY A 164 -5.10 5.04 -11.25
CA GLY A 164 -5.68 3.76 -11.60
C GLY A 164 -5.13 2.58 -10.79
N PRO A 165 -5.91 1.50 -10.65
CA PRO A 165 -5.49 0.32 -9.92
C PRO A 165 -4.36 -0.42 -10.63
N VAL A 166 -3.52 -1.12 -9.85
CA VAL A 166 -2.53 -2.03 -10.40
C VAL A 166 -3.24 -3.10 -11.21
N GLN A 167 -2.83 -3.26 -12.46
CA GLN A 167 -3.36 -4.29 -13.35
C GLN A 167 -2.47 -5.53 -13.26
N PRO A 168 -3.04 -6.73 -13.02
CA PRO A 168 -2.28 -7.96 -13.07
C PRO A 168 -1.68 -8.19 -14.45
N ALA A 169 -0.42 -8.58 -14.50
CA ALA A 169 0.24 -9.02 -15.73
C ALA A 169 -0.22 -10.46 -16.05
N PRO A 170 -0.91 -10.70 -17.19
CA PRO A 170 -1.54 -11.99 -17.47
C PRO A 170 -0.54 -13.13 -17.72
N ASP A 171 0.68 -12.79 -18.09
CA ASP A 171 1.81 -13.69 -18.35
C ASP A 171 2.66 -14.01 -17.12
N ARG A 172 2.31 -13.45 -15.96
CA ARG A 172 3.03 -13.64 -14.69
C ARG A 172 2.23 -14.49 -13.71
N SER A 173 2.96 -15.09 -12.76
CA SER A 173 2.35 -15.90 -11.70
C SER A 173 1.43 -15.08 -10.78
N VAL A 174 0.55 -15.77 -10.06
CA VAL A 174 -0.30 -15.15 -9.02
C VAL A 174 0.57 -14.50 -7.94
N ALA A 175 1.64 -15.17 -7.50
CA ALA A 175 2.58 -14.65 -6.50
C ALA A 175 3.27 -13.36 -6.99
N TYR A 176 3.77 -13.34 -8.23
CA TYR A 176 4.33 -12.13 -8.82
C TYR A 176 3.34 -10.95 -8.83
N ASN A 177 2.12 -11.19 -9.28
CA ASN A 177 1.08 -10.15 -9.33
C ASN A 177 0.69 -9.66 -7.94
N ARG A 178 0.65 -10.57 -6.95
CA ARG A 178 0.44 -10.20 -5.55
C ARG A 178 1.59 -9.35 -5.01
N GLY A 179 2.82 -9.74 -5.26
CA GLY A 179 4.02 -8.97 -4.91
C GLY A 179 4.04 -7.60 -5.58
N ALA A 180 3.68 -7.53 -6.86
CA ALA A 180 3.53 -6.26 -7.59
C ALA A 180 2.55 -5.32 -6.88
N TYR A 181 1.38 -5.81 -6.52
CA TYR A 181 0.36 -5.06 -5.78
C TYR A 181 0.87 -4.56 -4.43
N LEU A 182 1.53 -5.44 -3.67
CA LEU A 182 2.09 -5.08 -2.36
C LEU A 182 3.19 -4.03 -2.49
N VAL A 183 4.22 -4.29 -3.30
CA VAL A 183 5.40 -3.41 -3.42
C VAL A 183 5.07 -2.07 -4.05
N THR A 184 4.16 -2.03 -5.04
CA THR A 184 3.93 -0.82 -5.83
C THR A 184 2.76 0.03 -5.36
N ALA A 185 1.78 -0.59 -4.69
CA ALA A 185 0.58 0.09 -4.23
C ALA A 185 0.48 0.10 -2.70
N LEU A 186 0.26 -1.06 -2.07
CA LEU A 186 -0.14 -1.10 -0.67
C LEU A 186 1.02 -0.76 0.27
N ALA A 187 2.12 -1.52 0.25
CA ALA A 187 3.30 -1.25 1.07
C ALA A 187 4.21 -0.15 0.47
N HIS A 188 3.91 0.31 -0.73
CA HIS A 188 4.53 1.46 -1.43
C HIS A 188 6.04 1.60 -1.24
N CYS A 189 6.79 0.51 -1.33
CA CYS A 189 8.25 0.45 -1.09
C CYS A 189 9.02 1.50 -1.89
N GLY A 190 8.55 1.79 -3.11
CA GLY A 190 9.12 2.80 -3.99
C GLY A 190 9.08 4.23 -3.45
N GLU A 191 8.24 4.55 -2.48
CA GLU A 191 8.17 5.90 -1.89
C GLU A 191 9.47 6.25 -1.14
N CYS A 192 10.10 5.26 -0.50
CA CYS A 192 11.39 5.41 0.16
C CYS A 192 12.56 4.93 -0.71
N HIS A 193 12.38 3.82 -1.45
CA HIS A 193 13.47 3.16 -2.18
C HIS A 193 13.69 3.67 -3.61
N THR A 194 13.09 4.81 -4.00
CA THR A 194 13.28 5.41 -5.33
C THR A 194 13.77 6.85 -5.18
N PRO A 195 14.83 7.26 -5.88
CA PRO A 195 15.27 8.65 -5.86
C PRO A 195 14.18 9.60 -6.37
N ARG A 196 14.17 10.82 -5.87
CA ARG A 196 13.23 11.84 -6.32
C ARG A 196 13.93 12.92 -7.15
N ASN A 197 13.20 13.50 -8.08
CA ASN A 197 13.67 14.66 -8.81
C ASN A 197 13.50 15.94 -7.96
N PHE A 198 13.94 17.08 -8.47
CA PHE A 198 13.87 18.38 -7.77
C PHE A 198 12.45 18.87 -7.47
N LEU A 199 11.41 18.28 -8.12
CA LEU A 199 10.00 18.54 -7.83
C LEU A 199 9.38 17.50 -6.87
N GLY A 200 10.20 16.63 -6.29
CA GLY A 200 9.77 15.61 -5.35
C GLY A 200 9.10 14.37 -5.96
N ALA A 201 9.04 14.27 -7.30
CA ALA A 201 8.48 13.10 -7.97
C ALA A 201 9.49 11.97 -8.06
N ALA A 202 9.03 10.71 -7.89
CA ALA A 202 9.85 9.53 -8.03
C ALA A 202 10.41 9.39 -9.45
N GLN A 203 11.69 9.05 -9.57
CA GLN A 203 12.37 8.85 -10.85
C GLN A 203 12.07 7.44 -11.37
N SER A 204 11.20 7.34 -12.38
CA SER A 204 10.73 6.06 -12.93
C SER A 204 11.86 5.15 -13.44
N GLY A 205 12.93 5.72 -14.00
CA GLY A 205 14.10 4.98 -14.48
C GLY A 205 15.02 4.43 -13.38
N GLN A 206 14.79 4.82 -12.11
CA GLN A 206 15.57 4.36 -10.95
C GLN A 206 14.66 3.75 -9.86
N ARG A 207 13.57 3.15 -10.28
CA ARG A 207 12.60 2.58 -9.35
C ARG A 207 13.24 1.52 -8.47
N LEU A 208 13.07 1.62 -7.15
CA LEU A 208 13.62 0.73 -6.12
C LEU A 208 15.15 0.73 -6.01
N ALA A 209 15.84 1.63 -6.71
CA ALA A 209 17.30 1.69 -6.72
C ALA A 209 17.92 2.38 -5.49
N GLY A 210 17.10 2.75 -4.50
CA GLY A 210 17.55 3.44 -3.28
C GLY A 210 17.76 4.94 -3.47
N THR A 211 18.04 5.66 -2.39
CA THR A 211 18.30 7.10 -2.41
C THR A 211 19.21 7.54 -1.25
N LEU A 212 19.93 8.66 -1.45
CA LEU A 212 20.70 9.32 -0.38
C LEU A 212 19.83 10.20 0.51
N ASP A 213 18.66 10.63 0.01
CA ASP A 213 17.77 11.59 0.63
C ASP A 213 16.41 10.95 0.92
N GLY A 214 16.42 9.89 1.72
CA GLY A 214 15.21 9.22 2.20
C GLY A 214 14.54 9.96 3.37
N PRO A 215 13.56 9.33 4.04
CA PRO A 215 12.91 9.90 5.22
C PRO A 215 13.94 10.35 6.26
N ASP A 216 13.73 11.55 6.80
CA ASP A 216 14.63 12.19 7.77
C ASP A 216 16.08 12.33 7.29
N GLY A 217 16.30 12.43 5.98
CA GLY A 217 17.63 12.53 5.36
C GLY A 217 18.46 11.25 5.47
N GLN A 218 17.82 10.12 5.76
CA GLN A 218 18.52 8.84 5.89
C GLN A 218 18.80 8.22 4.52
N LEU A 219 19.92 7.51 4.44
CA LEU A 219 20.22 6.67 3.30
C LEU A 219 19.23 5.51 3.24
N VAL A 220 18.62 5.29 2.07
CA VAL A 220 17.74 4.15 1.79
C VAL A 220 18.39 3.26 0.74
N PRO A 221 18.61 1.96 1.02
CA PRO A 221 19.35 1.09 0.14
C PRO A 221 18.63 0.78 -1.18
N ASN A 222 19.42 0.39 -2.17
CA ASN A 222 18.95 -0.23 -3.41
C ASN A 222 18.39 -1.62 -3.10
N ILE A 223 17.14 -1.87 -3.48
CA ILE A 223 16.44 -3.16 -3.33
C ILE A 223 16.12 -3.82 -4.68
N THR A 224 16.77 -3.37 -5.76
CA THR A 224 16.76 -4.13 -7.02
C THR A 224 17.73 -5.31 -6.95
N PRO A 225 17.57 -6.36 -7.79
CA PRO A 225 18.45 -7.53 -7.77
C PRO A 225 19.83 -7.27 -8.41
N ASP A 226 20.37 -6.07 -8.21
CA ASP A 226 21.74 -5.77 -8.61
C ASP A 226 22.73 -6.43 -7.63
N PRO A 227 23.71 -7.26 -8.09
CA PRO A 227 24.61 -7.99 -7.20
C PRO A 227 25.70 -7.11 -6.58
N GLY A 228 25.91 -5.90 -7.08
CA GLY A 228 26.96 -4.98 -6.60
C GLY A 228 26.44 -3.94 -5.62
N THR A 229 25.24 -3.44 -5.82
CA THR A 229 24.69 -2.30 -5.05
C THR A 229 23.32 -2.55 -4.47
N GLY A 230 22.67 -3.68 -4.82
CA GLY A 230 21.34 -4.05 -4.36
C GLY A 230 21.32 -5.39 -3.64
N ILE A 231 20.16 -6.08 -3.72
CA ILE A 231 19.92 -7.35 -3.05
C ILE A 231 20.26 -8.59 -3.90
N GLY A 232 20.95 -8.43 -5.04
CA GLY A 232 21.19 -9.53 -6.00
C GLY A 232 22.10 -10.65 -5.50
N LYS A 233 22.71 -10.52 -4.33
CA LYS A 233 23.46 -11.59 -3.65
C LYS A 233 22.67 -12.29 -2.54
N TRP A 234 21.48 -11.81 -2.26
CA TRP A 234 20.60 -12.36 -1.23
C TRP A 234 19.78 -13.50 -1.82
N GLU A 235 19.37 -14.42 -0.97
CA GLU A 235 18.32 -15.38 -1.28
C GLU A 235 16.95 -14.77 -1.00
N LYS A 236 15.86 -15.37 -1.51
CA LYS A 236 14.50 -14.89 -1.25
C LYS A 236 14.15 -14.96 0.23
N GLU A 237 14.62 -15.98 0.91
CA GLU A 237 14.47 -16.23 2.33
C GLU A 237 15.08 -15.11 3.17
N ASP A 238 16.17 -14.50 2.73
CA ASP A 238 16.81 -13.35 3.37
C ASP A 238 15.88 -12.11 3.35
N VAL A 239 15.19 -11.90 2.24
CA VAL A 239 14.21 -10.81 2.12
C VAL A 239 13.02 -11.08 3.04
N VAL A 240 12.50 -12.30 3.07
CA VAL A 240 11.39 -12.71 3.95
C VAL A 240 11.77 -12.51 5.42
N GLU A 241 12.95 -12.98 5.82
CA GLU A 241 13.46 -12.84 7.19
C GLU A 241 13.65 -11.36 7.58
N LEU A 242 14.23 -10.56 6.67
CA LEU A 242 14.34 -9.12 6.87
C LEU A 242 13.00 -8.45 7.12
N LEU A 243 12.00 -8.71 6.28
CA LEU A 243 10.68 -8.09 6.38
C LEU A 243 9.92 -8.56 7.63
N ARG A 244 10.20 -9.76 8.12
CA ARG A 244 9.59 -10.32 9.34
C ARG A 244 10.24 -9.82 10.62
N THR A 245 11.57 -9.80 10.66
CA THR A 245 12.33 -9.59 11.92
C THR A 245 13.16 -8.32 11.95
N GLY A 246 13.39 -7.70 10.79
CA GLY A 246 14.32 -6.59 10.63
C GLY A 246 15.78 -6.99 10.69
N THR A 247 16.11 -8.27 10.43
CA THR A 247 17.50 -8.78 10.44
C THR A 247 17.97 -8.98 9.01
N THR A 248 19.13 -8.42 8.66
CA THR A 248 19.79 -8.63 7.36
C THR A 248 20.55 -9.96 7.35
N PRO A 249 20.96 -10.48 6.16
CA PRO A 249 21.80 -11.68 6.07
C PRO A 249 23.10 -11.58 6.88
N GLU A 250 23.65 -10.37 7.03
CA GLU A 250 24.85 -10.10 7.82
C GLU A 250 24.56 -10.02 9.34
N GLN A 251 23.38 -10.47 9.77
CA GLN A 251 22.92 -10.45 11.18
C GLN A 251 22.83 -9.05 11.79
N SER A 252 22.75 -8.03 10.96
CA SER A 252 22.53 -6.65 11.41
C SER A 252 21.03 -6.33 11.53
N LYS A 253 20.66 -5.45 12.45
CA LYS A 253 19.30 -4.95 12.59
C LYS A 253 19.11 -3.65 11.82
N VAL A 254 18.08 -3.57 11.01
CA VAL A 254 17.68 -2.31 10.37
C VAL A 254 17.24 -1.29 11.42
N LYS A 255 17.42 -0.01 11.11
CA LYS A 255 17.13 1.12 12.02
C LYS A 255 16.25 2.16 11.33
N GLY A 256 15.86 3.18 12.08
CA GLY A 256 15.11 4.33 11.57
C GLY A 256 13.77 3.94 10.95
N ALA A 257 13.38 4.63 9.88
CA ALA A 257 12.07 4.47 9.24
C ALA A 257 11.78 3.03 8.78
N MET A 258 12.79 2.30 8.28
CA MET A 258 12.58 0.90 7.88
C MET A 258 12.27 -0.01 9.07
N ARG A 259 12.90 0.23 10.23
CA ARG A 259 12.59 -0.51 11.47
C ARG A 259 11.15 -0.29 11.90
N GLU A 260 10.68 0.96 11.88
CA GLU A 260 9.30 1.30 12.19
C GLU A 260 8.32 0.65 11.20
N THR A 261 8.64 0.70 9.89
CA THR A 261 7.82 0.06 8.84
C THR A 261 7.66 -1.44 9.07
N ILE A 262 8.71 -2.11 9.53
CA ILE A 262 8.65 -3.54 9.88
C ILE A 262 7.84 -3.75 11.16
N ASP A 263 8.13 -3.00 12.22
CA ASP A 263 7.51 -3.20 13.53
C ASP A 263 6.01 -2.90 13.55
N ASP A 264 5.59 -1.86 12.83
CA ASP A 264 4.20 -1.41 12.80
C ASP A 264 3.39 -2.03 11.65
N GLY A 265 4.07 -2.63 10.66
CA GLY A 265 3.45 -3.08 9.43
C GLY A 265 3.89 -4.44 8.91
N LEU A 266 5.07 -4.53 8.31
CA LEU A 266 5.42 -5.67 7.46
C LEU A 266 5.51 -7.01 8.21
N LYS A 267 5.90 -7.02 9.48
CA LYS A 267 5.94 -8.26 10.29
C LYS A 267 4.57 -8.93 10.47
N TYR A 268 3.48 -8.21 10.23
CA TYR A 268 2.11 -8.75 10.33
C TYR A 268 1.61 -9.38 9.02
N LEU A 269 2.40 -9.28 7.94
CA LEU A 269 2.06 -9.93 6.67
C LEU A 269 2.19 -11.44 6.79
N SER A 270 1.34 -12.16 6.04
CA SER A 270 1.43 -13.61 5.90
C SER A 270 2.73 -14.01 5.20
N ASP A 271 3.18 -15.24 5.45
CA ASP A 271 4.36 -15.80 4.80
C ASP A 271 4.24 -15.73 3.28
N SER A 272 3.06 -16.06 2.75
CA SER A 272 2.79 -16.00 1.31
C SER A 272 2.89 -14.59 0.73
N ASP A 273 2.55 -13.54 1.48
CA ASP A 273 2.68 -12.15 1.04
C ASP A 273 4.14 -11.67 1.12
N LEU A 274 4.89 -12.08 2.15
CA LEU A 274 6.34 -11.81 2.24
C LEU A 274 7.11 -12.48 1.10
N GLU A 275 6.79 -13.75 0.80
CA GLU A 275 7.35 -14.48 -0.34
C GLU A 275 6.99 -13.82 -1.68
N ALA A 276 5.74 -13.37 -1.84
CA ALA A 276 5.30 -12.65 -3.03
C ALA A 276 6.06 -11.33 -3.23
N ILE A 277 6.35 -10.59 -2.15
CA ILE A 277 7.20 -9.39 -2.19
C ILE A 277 8.60 -9.76 -2.68
N ALA A 278 9.21 -10.81 -2.12
CA ALA A 278 10.54 -11.28 -2.55
C ALA A 278 10.53 -11.70 -4.03
N ASP A 279 9.55 -12.50 -4.46
CA ASP A 279 9.38 -12.90 -5.87
C ASP A 279 9.31 -11.70 -6.82
N TYR A 280 8.56 -10.68 -6.44
CA TYR A 280 8.45 -9.46 -7.24
C TYR A 280 9.77 -8.68 -7.30
N LEU A 281 10.46 -8.50 -6.17
CA LEU A 281 11.72 -7.76 -6.10
C LEU A 281 12.81 -8.42 -6.93
N PHE A 282 12.98 -9.74 -6.84
CA PHE A 282 13.96 -10.48 -7.63
C PHE A 282 13.63 -10.55 -9.13
N ALA A 283 12.38 -10.36 -9.51
CA ALA A 283 11.95 -10.29 -10.90
C ALA A 283 12.12 -8.89 -11.54
N GLN A 284 12.56 -7.87 -10.78
CA GLN A 284 12.79 -6.54 -11.31
C GLN A 284 14.11 -6.49 -12.11
N PRO A 285 14.25 -5.56 -13.06
CA PRO A 285 15.54 -5.28 -13.69
C PRO A 285 16.57 -4.84 -12.63
N PRO A 286 17.79 -5.38 -12.65
CA PRO A 286 18.87 -4.88 -11.79
C PRO A 286 19.26 -3.46 -12.20
N ILE A 287 19.39 -2.57 -11.23
CA ILE A 287 19.83 -1.19 -11.44
C ILE A 287 21.08 -0.95 -10.60
N VAL A 288 22.19 -0.64 -11.26
CA VAL A 288 23.43 -0.26 -10.58
C VAL A 288 23.28 1.15 -10.01
N HIS A 289 23.14 1.28 -8.69
CA HIS A 289 23.07 2.56 -8.01
C HIS A 289 23.67 2.46 -6.61
N ASP A 290 24.90 2.96 -6.46
CA ASP A 290 25.63 2.93 -5.19
C ASP A 290 25.23 4.16 -4.34
N VAL A 291 24.33 3.96 -3.39
CA VAL A 291 23.87 4.99 -2.45
C VAL A 291 24.82 5.17 -1.25
N THR A 292 25.90 4.37 -1.13
CA THR A 292 26.86 4.52 -0.04
C THR A 292 27.96 5.52 -0.37
N ARG A 293 28.19 5.79 -1.64
CA ARG A 293 29.18 6.78 -2.10
C ARG A 293 28.54 8.16 -2.17
N LYS A 294 28.96 9.06 -1.27
CA LYS A 294 28.68 10.49 -1.44
C LYS A 294 29.35 10.95 -2.74
N ARG A 295 28.57 11.52 -3.65
CA ARG A 295 29.10 12.20 -4.83
C ARG A 295 29.83 13.47 -4.45
#